data_e8a68e1a0ef4ba76ecf33b1498a55ddf
#
_entry.id   e8a68e1a0ef4ba76ecf33b1498a55ddf
#
_cell.length_a   1.000
_cell.length_b   1.000
_cell.length_c   1.000
_cell.angle_alpha   90.00
_cell.angle_beta   90.00
_cell.angle_gamma   90.00
#
_symmetry.space_group_name_H-M   'P 1'
#
loop_
_entity.id
_entity.type
_entity.pdbx_description
1 polymer ?
#
loop_
_entity_poly.entity_id
_entity_poly.type
_entity_poly.pdbx_seq_one_letter_code
_entity_poly.pdbx_strand_id
1 'polypeptide(L)'
;MSASTPLLSLKGITKIFPGVRALENVQLDLWPGKVTALIGENGAGKSTLVKVMTGIYQPEEGEILYKAIPIHLPTPESAHKVGITAIHQETVLFDELSVSENIFVGQYLYKGLLKTLDWPAMHRRANEILTRLEVQIDPRATLKTLSIAQRHMVAIARALAFDAQVVILDEPTAALSQHEILEFYHIVERLKQDGARWRHSVNAMRINWWIVPLCIKATRT
;
A
#
# COMPACT_ATOMS: atom_id res chain seq x y z
N MET A 1 -6.13 28.19 11.69
CA MET A 1 -6.27 26.84 11.12
C MET A 1 -5.01 26.58 10.31
N SER A 2 -4.14 25.72 10.79
CA SER A 2 -2.90 25.36 10.05
C SER A 2 -3.33 24.61 8.79
N ALA A 3 -3.01 25.13 7.62
CA ALA A 3 -3.25 24.46 6.36
C ALA A 3 -2.47 23.14 6.40
N SER A 4 -3.19 22.02 6.45
CA SER A 4 -2.55 20.70 6.42
C SER A 4 -1.89 20.53 5.05
N THR A 5 -0.60 20.19 5.02
CA THR A 5 0.14 19.93 3.79
C THR A 5 -0.20 18.53 3.30
N PRO A 6 -0.50 18.31 2.02
CA PRO A 6 -0.62 16.96 1.47
C PRO A 6 0.63 16.13 1.72
N LEU A 7 0.47 14.84 1.93
CA LEU A 7 1.60 13.92 2.07
C LEU A 7 2.24 13.65 0.71
N LEU A 8 1.40 13.37 -0.29
CA LEU A 8 1.80 13.19 -1.67
C LEU A 8 0.92 14.05 -2.56
N SER A 9 1.53 14.82 -3.45
CA SER A 9 0.83 15.62 -4.46
C SER A 9 1.38 15.29 -5.84
N LEU A 10 0.48 15.06 -6.75
CA LEU A 10 0.77 14.96 -8.18
C LEU A 10 0.24 16.22 -8.84
N LYS A 11 1.07 16.93 -9.61
CA LYS A 11 0.70 18.17 -10.24
C LYS A 11 1.03 18.15 -11.73
N GLY A 12 -0.01 18.29 -12.56
CA GLY A 12 0.14 18.37 -14.00
C GLY A 12 0.67 17.11 -14.66
N ILE A 13 0.42 15.94 -14.07
CA ILE A 13 0.98 14.67 -14.55
C ILE A 13 0.41 14.33 -15.93
N THR A 14 1.30 14.23 -16.90
CA THR A 14 1.00 13.77 -18.25
C THR A 14 1.79 12.51 -18.55
N LYS A 15 1.12 11.47 -19.08
CA LYS A 15 1.72 10.21 -19.52
C LYS A 15 1.25 9.83 -20.90
N ILE A 16 2.20 9.66 -21.81
CA ILE A 16 1.97 9.34 -23.22
C ILE A 16 2.55 7.97 -23.53
N PHE A 17 1.76 7.13 -24.18
CA PHE A 17 2.21 5.88 -24.80
C PHE A 17 2.08 6.00 -26.31
N PRO A 18 2.75 5.15 -27.11
CA PRO A 18 2.58 5.18 -28.55
C PRO A 18 1.10 5.12 -28.97
N GLY A 19 0.63 6.18 -29.58
CA GLY A 19 -0.75 6.31 -30.06
C GLY A 19 -1.81 6.68 -29.02
N VAL A 20 -1.47 6.81 -27.72
CA VAL A 20 -2.45 7.11 -26.67
C VAL A 20 -1.88 8.04 -25.59
N ARG A 21 -2.62 9.09 -25.26
CA ARG A 21 -2.35 9.93 -24.09
C ARG A 21 -3.14 9.39 -22.90
N ALA A 22 -2.48 8.61 -22.06
CA ALA A 22 -3.12 7.88 -20.95
C ALA A 22 -3.43 8.77 -19.74
N LEU A 23 -2.62 9.81 -19.51
CA LEU A 23 -2.85 10.85 -18.49
C LEU A 23 -2.59 12.21 -19.13
N GLU A 24 -3.42 13.19 -18.83
CA GLU A 24 -3.29 14.56 -19.33
C GLU A 24 -3.54 15.56 -18.21
N ASN A 25 -2.50 16.28 -17.80
CA ASN A 25 -2.54 17.33 -16.77
C ASN A 25 -3.26 16.90 -15.49
N VAL A 26 -3.04 15.66 -15.04
CA VAL A 26 -3.72 15.07 -13.88
C VAL A 26 -3.17 15.65 -12.57
N GLN A 27 -4.10 15.98 -11.67
CA GLN A 27 -3.78 16.46 -10.32
C GLN A 27 -4.40 15.55 -9.28
N LEU A 28 -3.64 15.23 -8.23
CA LEU A 28 -4.09 14.41 -7.11
C LEU A 28 -3.34 14.79 -5.84
N ASP A 29 -4.09 15.04 -4.77
CA ASP A 29 -3.53 15.25 -3.43
C ASP A 29 -3.96 14.13 -2.47
N LEU A 30 -2.99 13.52 -1.82
CA LEU A 30 -3.20 12.54 -0.76
C LEU A 30 -2.90 13.18 0.60
N TRP A 31 -3.87 13.12 1.48
CA TRP A 31 -3.82 13.83 2.77
C TRP A 31 -3.59 12.86 3.93
N PRO A 32 -2.80 13.23 4.98
CA PRO A 32 -2.57 12.43 6.17
C PRO A 32 -3.89 11.97 6.86
N GLY A 33 -4.09 10.61 7.13
CA GLY A 33 -5.27 10.02 7.81
C GLY A 33 -6.55 10.06 6.98
N LYS A 34 -6.47 10.22 5.64
CA LYS A 34 -7.65 10.18 4.77
C LYS A 34 -7.56 9.03 3.78
N VAL A 35 -8.67 8.52 3.40
CA VAL A 35 -8.83 7.58 2.29
C VAL A 35 -9.22 8.40 1.06
N THR A 36 -8.49 8.23 -0.04
CA THR A 36 -8.79 8.86 -1.33
C THR A 36 -9.16 7.76 -2.31
N ALA A 37 -10.35 7.83 -2.91
CA ALA A 37 -10.80 6.89 -3.92
C ALA A 37 -10.61 7.48 -5.32
N LEU A 38 -9.95 6.71 -6.19
CA LEU A 38 -9.88 6.99 -7.62
C LEU A 38 -11.05 6.29 -8.32
N ILE A 39 -11.99 7.06 -8.84
CA ILE A 39 -13.19 6.55 -9.51
C ILE A 39 -13.11 6.93 -10.99
N GLY A 40 -13.45 6.01 -11.86
CA GLY A 40 -13.47 6.25 -13.32
C GLY A 40 -13.68 4.95 -14.09
N GLU A 41 -14.06 5.07 -15.34
CA GLU A 41 -14.28 3.95 -16.26
C GLU A 41 -12.99 3.14 -16.51
N ASN A 42 -13.16 1.94 -17.09
CA ASN A 42 -12.01 1.19 -17.56
C ASN A 42 -11.30 1.96 -18.68
N GLY A 43 -9.97 2.03 -18.60
CA GLY A 43 -9.19 2.85 -19.53
C GLY A 43 -9.03 4.33 -19.14
N ALA A 44 -9.66 4.82 -18.07
CA ALA A 44 -9.54 6.20 -17.60
C ALA A 44 -8.15 6.59 -17.01
N GLY A 45 -7.13 5.76 -17.18
CA GLY A 45 -5.76 6.07 -16.74
C GLY A 45 -5.47 5.76 -15.27
N LYS A 46 -6.42 5.19 -14.49
CA LYS A 46 -6.23 4.91 -13.05
C LYS A 46 -4.97 4.09 -12.76
N SER A 47 -4.84 2.93 -13.39
CA SER A 47 -3.66 2.04 -13.20
C SER A 47 -2.38 2.69 -13.73
N THR A 48 -2.47 3.56 -14.75
CA THR A 48 -1.32 4.35 -15.21
C THR A 48 -0.88 5.34 -14.14
N LEU A 49 -1.82 6.04 -13.49
CA LEU A 49 -1.53 6.96 -12.39
C LEU A 49 -0.89 6.23 -11.20
N VAL A 50 -1.42 5.06 -10.83
CA VAL A 50 -0.83 4.20 -9.80
C VAL A 50 0.62 3.83 -10.15
N LYS A 51 0.87 3.42 -11.40
CA LYS A 51 2.21 3.07 -11.87
C LYS A 51 3.16 4.27 -11.90
N VAL A 52 2.66 5.48 -12.10
CA VAL A 52 3.45 6.71 -11.94
C VAL A 52 3.77 6.96 -10.46
N MET A 53 2.79 6.86 -9.56
CA MET A 53 3.01 7.03 -8.12
C MET A 53 3.99 6.00 -7.53
N THR A 54 4.03 4.81 -8.11
CA THR A 54 4.91 3.72 -7.66
C THR A 54 6.25 3.66 -8.39
N GLY A 55 6.55 4.61 -9.28
CA GLY A 55 7.82 4.68 -10.00
C GLY A 55 8.00 3.64 -11.10
N ILE A 56 6.94 2.90 -11.48
CA ILE A 56 6.97 1.97 -12.62
C ILE A 56 7.00 2.74 -13.93
N TYR A 57 6.25 3.85 -14.00
CA TYR A 57 6.26 4.75 -15.15
C TYR A 57 6.76 6.13 -14.74
N GLN A 58 7.54 6.75 -15.64
CA GLN A 58 7.91 8.14 -15.50
C GLN A 58 6.90 8.99 -16.27
N PRO A 59 6.40 10.10 -15.70
CA PRO A 59 5.59 11.05 -16.44
C PRO A 59 6.47 11.82 -17.44
N GLU A 60 5.90 12.25 -18.55
CA GLU A 60 6.54 13.16 -19.51
C GLU A 60 6.51 14.61 -19.02
N GLU A 61 5.43 14.96 -18.27
CA GLU A 61 5.24 16.31 -17.73
C GLU A 61 4.67 16.23 -16.31
N GLY A 62 4.86 17.30 -15.56
CA GLY A 62 4.38 17.42 -14.19
C GLY A 62 5.42 17.05 -13.13
N GLU A 63 5.01 17.14 -11.89
CA GLU A 63 5.88 16.89 -10.75
C GLU A 63 5.16 16.08 -9.67
N ILE A 64 5.94 15.29 -8.94
CA ILE A 64 5.50 14.54 -7.75
C ILE A 64 6.15 15.19 -6.54
N LEU A 65 5.32 15.61 -5.56
CA LEU A 65 5.80 16.19 -4.31
C LEU A 65 5.45 15.27 -3.15
N TYR A 66 6.44 15.01 -2.29
CA TYR A 66 6.24 14.32 -1.02
C TYR A 66 6.48 15.31 0.11
N LYS A 67 5.45 15.56 0.94
CA LYS A 67 5.48 16.59 2.01
C LYS A 67 5.91 17.96 1.48
N ALA A 68 5.37 18.34 0.32
CA ALA A 68 5.67 19.57 -0.43
C ALA A 68 7.11 19.67 -0.98
N ILE A 69 7.91 18.61 -0.93
CA ILE A 69 9.25 18.55 -1.50
C ILE A 69 9.16 17.77 -2.82
N PRO A 70 9.63 18.31 -3.95
CA PRO A 70 9.70 17.57 -5.21
C PRO A 70 10.56 16.32 -5.05
N ILE A 71 10.03 15.19 -5.53
CA ILE A 71 10.72 13.91 -5.54
C ILE A 71 10.73 13.31 -6.93
N HIS A 72 11.76 12.52 -7.20
CA HIS A 72 11.85 11.72 -8.41
C HIS A 72 11.82 10.23 -8.05
N LEU A 73 10.95 9.48 -8.71
CA LEU A 73 10.72 8.06 -8.45
C LEU A 73 11.10 7.22 -9.69
N PRO A 74 12.40 7.06 -9.98
CA PRO A 74 12.84 6.37 -11.20
C PRO A 74 12.55 4.87 -11.20
N THR A 75 12.33 4.29 -10.03
CA THR A 75 12.09 2.85 -9.87
C THR A 75 11.09 2.59 -8.74
N PRO A 76 10.43 1.43 -8.72
CA PRO A 76 9.59 1.01 -7.59
C PRO A 76 10.34 0.99 -6.25
N GLU A 77 11.62 0.66 -6.27
CA GLU A 77 12.46 0.68 -5.07
C GLU A 77 12.60 2.11 -4.51
N SER A 78 12.71 3.13 -5.37
CA SER A 78 12.74 4.53 -4.94
C SER A 78 11.43 4.95 -4.29
N ALA A 79 10.28 4.52 -4.83
CA ALA A 79 8.97 4.75 -4.20
C ALA A 79 8.87 4.06 -2.84
N HIS A 80 9.32 2.81 -2.73
CA HIS A 80 9.40 2.09 -1.45
C HIS A 80 10.24 2.83 -0.40
N LYS A 81 11.41 3.36 -0.77
CA LYS A 81 12.28 4.14 0.15
C LYS A 81 11.59 5.38 0.71
N VAL A 82 10.68 5.99 -0.03
CA VAL A 82 9.86 7.14 0.43
C VAL A 82 8.62 6.68 1.21
N GLY A 83 8.37 5.37 1.28
CA GLY A 83 7.23 4.79 1.96
C GLY A 83 5.96 4.73 1.10
N ILE A 84 6.08 4.73 -0.23
CA ILE A 84 4.95 4.53 -1.15
C ILE A 84 4.96 3.07 -1.61
N THR A 85 3.86 2.36 -1.36
CA THR A 85 3.71 0.97 -1.79
C THR A 85 2.34 0.74 -2.42
N ALA A 86 2.28 -0.16 -3.41
CA ALA A 86 1.02 -0.60 -3.99
C ALA A 86 0.82 -2.09 -3.74
N ILE A 87 -0.42 -2.43 -3.42
CA ILE A 87 -0.92 -3.80 -3.36
C ILE A 87 -1.74 -3.97 -4.64
N HIS A 88 -1.14 -4.58 -5.64
CA HIS A 88 -1.80 -4.90 -6.90
C HIS A 88 -2.70 -6.14 -6.73
N GLN A 89 -3.67 -6.29 -7.62
CA GLN A 89 -4.53 -7.47 -7.68
C GLN A 89 -3.73 -8.78 -7.80
N GLU A 90 -2.59 -8.73 -8.48
CA GLU A 90 -1.61 -9.82 -8.60
C GLU A 90 -0.42 -9.61 -7.65
N THR A 91 -0.68 -9.23 -6.39
CA THR A 91 0.43 -9.14 -5.43
C THR A 91 1.10 -10.49 -5.31
N VAL A 92 2.36 -10.58 -5.77
CA VAL A 92 3.13 -11.81 -5.75
C VAL A 92 3.32 -12.24 -4.30
N LEU A 93 2.51 -13.17 -3.86
CA LEU A 93 2.66 -13.90 -2.62
C LEU A 93 3.19 -15.31 -2.95
N PHE A 94 4.04 -15.83 -2.11
CA PHE A 94 4.70 -17.12 -2.32
C PHE A 94 3.95 -18.19 -1.52
N ASP A 95 3.21 -19.03 -2.22
CA ASP A 95 2.32 -20.03 -1.65
C ASP A 95 3.02 -21.03 -0.73
N GLU A 96 4.26 -21.39 -1.03
CA GLU A 96 5.04 -22.38 -0.26
C GLU A 96 5.77 -21.76 0.93
N LEU A 97 5.82 -20.44 1.04
CA LEU A 97 6.42 -19.75 2.16
C LEU A 97 5.41 -19.53 3.29
N SER A 98 5.92 -19.40 4.51
CA SER A 98 5.10 -19.03 5.65
C SER A 98 4.57 -17.60 5.53
N VAL A 99 3.56 -17.28 6.32
CA VAL A 99 3.00 -15.92 6.43
C VAL A 99 4.08 -14.91 6.81
N SER A 100 4.92 -15.22 7.80
CA SER A 100 6.00 -14.32 8.22
C SER A 100 7.05 -14.13 7.13
N GLU A 101 7.40 -15.16 6.36
CA GLU A 101 8.30 -15.02 5.22
C GLU A 101 7.69 -14.13 4.16
N ASN A 102 6.40 -14.32 3.85
CA ASN A 102 5.69 -13.46 2.93
C ASN A 102 5.64 -12.00 3.37
N ILE A 103 5.44 -11.74 4.66
CA ILE A 103 5.44 -10.38 5.21
C ILE A 103 6.81 -9.73 5.05
N PHE A 104 7.90 -10.46 5.29
CA PHE A 104 9.26 -9.91 5.31
C PHE A 104 10.08 -10.20 4.04
N VAL A 105 9.47 -10.73 2.98
CA VAL A 105 10.14 -10.91 1.69
C VAL A 105 10.80 -9.61 1.22
N GLY A 106 12.11 -9.65 0.98
CA GLY A 106 12.91 -8.49 0.59
C GLY A 106 13.46 -7.65 1.76
N GLN A 107 12.97 -7.85 2.99
CA GLN A 107 13.46 -7.18 4.21
C GLN A 107 13.52 -8.15 5.40
N TYR A 108 14.25 -9.23 5.23
CA TYR A 108 14.43 -10.22 6.28
C TYR A 108 15.15 -9.63 7.50
N LEU A 109 14.74 -10.06 8.69
CA LEU A 109 15.42 -9.70 9.94
C LEU A 109 16.60 -10.62 10.17
N TYR A 110 17.74 -10.04 10.49
CA TYR A 110 18.98 -10.76 10.71
C TYR A 110 19.46 -10.58 12.15
N LYS A 111 20.16 -11.58 12.69
CA LYS A 111 20.78 -11.54 14.01
C LYS A 111 22.27 -11.87 13.95
N GLY A 112 23.02 -11.29 14.90
CA GLY A 112 24.44 -11.56 15.11
C GLY A 112 25.36 -11.08 13.99
N LEU A 113 26.66 -11.28 14.20
CA LEU A 113 27.71 -10.84 13.27
C LEU A 113 27.66 -11.57 11.91
N LEU A 114 27.17 -12.82 11.93
CA LEU A 114 27.07 -13.69 10.74
C LEU A 114 25.80 -13.41 9.90
N LYS A 115 24.99 -12.41 10.27
CA LYS A 115 23.75 -12.06 9.57
C LYS A 115 22.85 -13.26 9.28
N THR A 116 22.67 -14.16 10.26
CA THR A 116 21.73 -15.28 10.13
C THR A 116 20.29 -14.78 10.28
N LEU A 117 19.34 -15.42 9.59
CA LEU A 117 17.93 -15.05 9.69
C LEU A 117 17.43 -15.19 11.13
N ASP A 118 16.74 -14.17 11.64
CA ASP A 118 16.13 -14.18 12.95
C ASP A 118 14.65 -14.59 12.88
N TRP A 119 14.41 -15.89 12.70
CA TRP A 119 13.06 -16.45 12.62
C TRP A 119 12.17 -16.08 13.81
N PRO A 120 12.64 -16.17 15.08
CA PRO A 120 11.82 -15.78 16.23
C PRO A 120 11.41 -14.30 16.18
N ALA A 121 12.31 -13.40 15.77
CA ALA A 121 11.99 -11.99 15.63
C ALA A 121 10.99 -11.75 14.50
N MET A 122 11.16 -12.42 13.35
CA MET A 122 10.23 -12.33 12.22
C MET A 122 8.82 -12.81 12.61
N HIS A 123 8.70 -13.97 13.25
CA HIS A 123 7.40 -14.49 13.70
C HIS A 123 6.73 -13.56 14.72
N ARG A 124 7.48 -13.07 15.70
CA ARG A 124 6.97 -12.12 16.68
C ARG A 124 6.47 -10.84 16.03
N ARG A 125 7.28 -10.23 15.16
CA ARG A 125 6.91 -8.99 14.48
C ARG A 125 5.73 -9.18 13.51
N ALA A 126 5.68 -10.31 12.81
CA ALA A 126 4.52 -10.66 11.98
C ALA A 126 3.25 -10.76 12.83
N ASN A 127 3.34 -11.46 13.98
CA ASN A 127 2.21 -11.58 14.91
C ASN A 127 1.74 -10.22 15.44
N GLU A 128 2.67 -9.33 15.80
CA GLU A 128 2.35 -7.96 16.22
C GLU A 128 1.56 -7.19 15.13
N ILE A 129 1.98 -7.31 13.87
CA ILE A 129 1.31 -6.65 12.74
C ILE A 129 -0.08 -7.26 12.52
N LEU A 130 -0.19 -8.58 12.48
CA LEU A 130 -1.46 -9.29 12.29
C LEU A 130 -2.45 -9.03 13.43
N THR A 131 -1.97 -8.99 14.68
CA THR A 131 -2.79 -8.62 15.84
C THR A 131 -3.33 -7.21 15.73
N ARG A 132 -2.55 -6.26 15.21
CA ARG A 132 -3.00 -4.89 14.97
C ARG A 132 -4.07 -4.81 13.88
N LEU A 133 -3.97 -5.66 12.87
CA LEU A 133 -5.01 -5.83 11.86
C LEU A 133 -6.22 -6.58 12.39
N GLU A 134 -6.17 -7.06 13.64
CA GLU A 134 -7.17 -7.94 14.29
C GLU A 134 -7.46 -9.21 13.48
N VAL A 135 -6.46 -9.70 12.76
CA VAL A 135 -6.56 -10.89 11.94
C VAL A 135 -5.92 -12.05 12.67
N GLN A 136 -6.68 -13.12 12.87
CA GLN A 136 -6.19 -14.35 13.52
C GLN A 136 -5.55 -15.27 12.46
N ILE A 137 -4.29 -15.02 12.16
CA ILE A 137 -3.48 -15.85 11.26
C ILE A 137 -2.20 -16.23 11.99
N ASP A 138 -1.87 -17.53 12.00
CA ASP A 138 -0.57 -17.98 12.52
C ASP A 138 0.56 -17.52 11.59
N PRO A 139 1.54 -16.75 12.08
CA PRO A 139 2.70 -16.31 11.28
C PRO A 139 3.51 -17.47 10.69
N ARG A 140 3.40 -18.68 11.26
CA ARG A 140 4.10 -19.88 10.80
C ARG A 140 3.30 -20.69 9.77
N ALA A 141 2.00 -20.42 9.61
CA ALA A 141 1.19 -21.12 8.63
C ALA A 141 1.73 -20.90 7.23
N THR A 142 1.65 -21.92 6.38
CA THR A 142 1.99 -21.82 4.97
C THR A 142 0.91 -21.03 4.24
N LEU A 143 1.29 -20.10 3.39
CA LEU A 143 0.34 -19.18 2.74
C LEU A 143 -0.77 -19.90 1.95
N LYS A 144 -0.45 -21.01 1.30
CA LYS A 144 -1.42 -21.81 0.52
C LYS A 144 -2.61 -22.33 1.32
N THR A 145 -2.49 -22.41 2.67
CA THR A 145 -3.59 -22.86 3.55
C THR A 145 -4.58 -21.74 3.87
N LEU A 146 -4.30 -20.52 3.48
CA LEU A 146 -5.11 -19.35 3.78
C LEU A 146 -6.19 -19.11 2.72
N SER A 147 -7.33 -18.54 3.15
CA SER A 147 -8.35 -18.02 2.24
C SER A 147 -7.84 -16.82 1.44
N ILE A 148 -8.53 -16.48 0.36
CA ILE A 148 -8.18 -15.30 -0.48
C ILE A 148 -8.18 -14.02 0.38
N ALA A 149 -9.18 -13.83 1.24
CA ALA A 149 -9.25 -12.68 2.13
C ALA A 149 -8.04 -12.63 3.10
N GLN A 150 -7.69 -13.77 3.70
CA GLN A 150 -6.51 -13.85 4.57
C GLN A 150 -5.20 -13.55 3.83
N ARG A 151 -5.06 -13.98 2.58
CA ARG A 151 -3.91 -13.64 1.72
C ARG A 151 -3.84 -12.14 1.46
N HIS A 152 -4.96 -11.46 1.23
CA HIS A 152 -5.00 -10.01 1.13
C HIS A 152 -4.54 -9.32 2.43
N MET A 153 -4.92 -9.88 3.60
CA MET A 153 -4.43 -9.38 4.89
C MET A 153 -2.92 -9.54 5.03
N VAL A 154 -2.34 -10.63 4.55
CA VAL A 154 -0.89 -10.83 4.52
C VAL A 154 -0.21 -9.80 3.60
N ALA A 155 -0.79 -9.47 2.44
CA ALA A 155 -0.28 -8.42 1.56
C ALA A 155 -0.30 -7.04 2.23
N ILE A 156 -1.38 -6.72 2.96
CA ILE A 156 -1.47 -5.50 3.76
C ILE A 156 -0.42 -5.54 4.88
N ALA A 157 -0.30 -6.64 5.62
CA ALA A 157 0.69 -6.80 6.67
C ALA A 157 2.13 -6.61 6.17
N ARG A 158 2.43 -7.07 4.94
CA ARG A 158 3.70 -6.81 4.26
C ARG A 158 3.91 -5.30 4.05
N ALA A 159 2.93 -4.59 3.48
CA ALA A 159 3.02 -3.15 3.31
C ALA A 159 3.27 -2.43 4.66
N LEU A 160 2.64 -2.92 5.73
CA LEU A 160 2.83 -2.42 7.10
C LEU A 160 4.23 -2.67 7.63
N ALA A 161 4.81 -3.82 7.34
CA ALA A 161 6.17 -4.17 7.78
C ALA A 161 7.25 -3.26 7.16
N PHE A 162 6.97 -2.67 6.00
CA PHE A 162 7.86 -1.75 5.26
C PHE A 162 7.70 -0.27 5.67
N ASP A 163 7.06 0.04 6.79
CA ASP A 163 6.81 1.41 7.24
C ASP A 163 6.17 2.29 6.13
N ALA A 164 5.28 1.69 5.33
CA ALA A 164 4.62 2.39 4.25
C ALA A 164 3.87 3.63 4.76
N GLN A 165 4.07 4.76 4.10
CA GLN A 165 3.38 6.02 4.39
C GLN A 165 2.16 6.20 3.47
N VAL A 166 2.23 5.66 2.27
CA VAL A 166 1.13 5.62 1.29
C VAL A 166 0.94 4.17 0.86
N VAL A 167 -0.24 3.63 1.11
CA VAL A 167 -0.63 2.30 0.63
C VAL A 167 -1.69 2.47 -0.46
N ILE A 168 -1.36 2.03 -1.65
CA ILE A 168 -2.26 2.06 -2.80
C ILE A 168 -2.85 0.65 -2.95
N LEU A 169 -4.17 0.57 -3.03
CA LEU A 169 -4.90 -0.68 -3.24
C LEU A 169 -5.51 -0.67 -4.64
N ASP A 170 -5.02 -1.54 -5.51
CA ASP A 170 -5.51 -1.68 -6.89
C ASP A 170 -6.51 -2.84 -6.95
N GLU A 171 -7.80 -2.51 -7.10
CA GLU A 171 -8.93 -3.46 -7.15
C GLU A 171 -8.97 -4.50 -6.01
N PRO A 172 -8.85 -4.11 -4.74
CA PRO A 172 -8.68 -5.05 -3.64
C PRO A 172 -9.89 -5.97 -3.40
N THR A 173 -11.02 -5.68 -4.02
CA THR A 173 -12.28 -6.39 -3.79
C THR A 173 -12.73 -7.26 -4.97
N ALA A 174 -11.97 -7.30 -6.08
CA ALA A 174 -12.39 -7.97 -7.31
C ALA A 174 -12.61 -9.50 -7.15
N ALA A 175 -11.87 -10.13 -6.23
CA ALA A 175 -11.94 -11.57 -5.96
C ALA A 175 -12.61 -11.92 -4.63
N LEU A 176 -13.17 -10.95 -3.91
CA LEU A 176 -13.76 -11.12 -2.59
C LEU A 176 -15.28 -11.31 -2.65
N SER A 177 -15.80 -12.17 -1.78
CA SER A 177 -17.24 -12.26 -1.51
C SER A 177 -17.75 -10.99 -0.83
N GLN A 178 -19.07 -10.76 -0.82
CA GLN A 178 -19.66 -9.59 -0.15
C GLN A 178 -19.30 -9.50 1.34
N HIS A 179 -19.25 -10.64 2.03
CA HIS A 179 -18.87 -10.68 3.44
C HIS A 179 -17.40 -10.26 3.63
N GLU A 180 -16.49 -10.81 2.84
CA GLU A 180 -15.07 -10.47 2.88
C GLU A 180 -14.79 -9.00 2.52
N ILE A 181 -15.60 -8.42 1.61
CA ILE A 181 -15.55 -6.99 1.30
C ILE A 181 -15.88 -6.14 2.53
N LEU A 182 -16.90 -6.51 3.30
CA LEU A 182 -17.26 -5.79 4.52
C LEU A 182 -16.17 -5.89 5.58
N GLU A 183 -15.61 -7.06 5.80
CA GLU A 183 -14.47 -7.25 6.71
C GLU A 183 -13.27 -6.41 6.29
N PHE A 184 -12.94 -6.41 4.99
CA PHE A 184 -11.89 -5.60 4.43
C PHE A 184 -12.11 -4.10 4.70
N TYR A 185 -13.31 -3.58 4.47
CA TYR A 185 -13.62 -2.17 4.76
C TYR A 185 -13.54 -1.84 6.25
N HIS A 186 -13.94 -2.76 7.14
CA HIS A 186 -13.76 -2.57 8.57
C HIS A 186 -12.29 -2.42 8.96
N ILE A 187 -11.41 -3.23 8.36
CA ILE A 187 -9.97 -3.13 8.60
C ILE A 187 -9.42 -1.80 8.07
N VAL A 188 -9.84 -1.38 6.88
CA VAL A 188 -9.45 -0.09 6.29
C VAL A 188 -9.86 1.09 7.18
N GLU A 189 -11.10 1.11 7.68
CA GLU A 189 -11.57 2.16 8.59
C GLU A 189 -10.79 2.18 9.91
N ARG A 190 -10.43 1.02 10.46
CA ARG A 190 -9.59 0.93 11.66
C ARG A 190 -8.19 1.45 11.42
N LEU A 191 -7.55 1.04 10.34
CA LEU A 191 -6.23 1.55 9.96
C LEU A 191 -6.23 3.08 9.85
N LYS A 192 -7.31 3.66 9.34
CA LYS A 192 -7.53 5.11 9.29
C LYS A 192 -7.64 5.73 10.69
N GLN A 193 -8.38 5.10 11.61
CA GLN A 193 -8.54 5.57 12.99
C GLN A 193 -7.24 5.43 13.80
N ASP A 194 -6.51 4.34 13.64
CA ASP A 194 -5.23 4.11 14.28
C ASP A 194 -4.15 5.06 13.78
N GLY A 195 -4.15 5.43 12.52
CA GLY A 195 -3.27 6.47 11.99
C GLY A 195 -3.39 7.82 12.73
N ALA A 196 -4.53 8.11 13.36
CA ALA A 196 -4.72 9.25 14.23
C ALA A 196 -4.18 9.01 15.67
N ARG A 197 -4.24 7.77 16.18
CA ARG A 197 -3.79 7.38 17.53
C ARG A 197 -2.27 7.22 17.65
N TRP A 198 -1.60 6.84 16.58
CA TRP A 198 -0.15 6.60 16.54
C TRP A 198 0.71 7.86 16.75
N ARG A 199 0.12 9.03 16.73
CA ARG A 199 0.84 10.29 17.06
C ARG A 199 1.25 10.41 18.52
N HIS A 200 0.75 9.57 19.43
CA HIS A 200 0.86 9.77 20.88
C HIS A 200 1.59 8.69 21.67
N SER A 201 2.00 7.57 21.09
CA SER A 201 2.72 6.55 21.85
C SER A 201 4.02 6.11 21.18
N VAL A 202 5.11 6.43 21.86
CA VAL A 202 6.47 5.88 21.83
C VAL A 202 7.33 6.20 20.61
N ASN A 203 8.36 7.06 20.87
CA ASN A 203 9.61 7.24 20.11
C ASN A 203 9.58 7.05 18.59
N ALA A 204 9.28 8.16 17.92
CA ALA A 204 9.96 8.61 16.71
C ALA A 204 9.91 7.72 15.46
N MET A 205 8.77 7.13 15.10
CA MET A 205 8.48 6.89 13.69
C MET A 205 7.03 7.26 13.42
N ARG A 206 6.86 8.40 12.75
CA ARG A 206 5.53 8.91 12.35
C ARG A 206 5.03 8.09 11.18
N ILE A 207 4.25 7.06 11.43
CA ILE A 207 3.56 6.31 10.40
C ILE A 207 2.26 7.06 10.11
N ASN A 208 2.18 7.74 8.99
CA ASN A 208 0.96 8.34 8.46
C ASN A 208 0.43 7.41 7.37
N TRP A 209 -0.62 6.64 7.68
CA TRP A 209 -1.22 5.68 6.78
C TRP A 209 -2.15 6.35 5.77
N TRP A 210 -2.06 5.90 4.53
CA TRP A 210 -2.95 6.28 3.44
C TRP A 210 -3.37 5.04 2.67
N ILE A 211 -4.63 4.85 2.58
CA ILE A 211 -5.24 3.83 1.74
C ILE A 211 -5.92 4.55 0.60
N VAL A 212 -5.50 4.28 -0.63
CA VAL A 212 -6.22 4.67 -1.83
C VAL A 212 -6.96 3.42 -2.32
N PRO A 213 -8.23 3.20 -1.92
CA PRO A 213 -8.99 2.13 -2.51
C PRO A 213 -9.36 2.54 -3.94
N LEU A 214 -8.86 1.82 -4.93
CA LEU A 214 -9.40 1.87 -6.28
C LEU A 214 -10.74 1.12 -6.27
N CYS A 215 -11.81 1.77 -5.87
CA CYS A 215 -13.13 1.18 -5.91
C CYS A 215 -13.72 1.44 -7.30
N ILE A 216 -13.68 0.44 -8.18
CA ILE A 216 -14.42 0.45 -9.44
C ILE A 216 -15.85 0.03 -9.12
N LYS A 217 -16.75 0.98 -8.99
CA LYS A 217 -18.17 0.71 -9.08
C LYS A 217 -18.57 0.84 -10.55
N ALA A 218 -18.65 -0.27 -11.25
CA ALA A 218 -19.33 -0.31 -12.53
C ALA A 218 -20.82 -0.06 -12.26
N THR A 219 -21.29 1.17 -12.45
CA THR A 219 -22.72 1.43 -12.63
C THR A 219 -23.06 1.02 -14.06
N ARG A 220 -23.69 -0.15 -14.23
CA ARG A 220 -24.46 -0.43 -15.43
C ARG A 220 -25.65 0.53 -15.42
N THR A 221 -25.72 1.40 -16.39
CA THR A 221 -26.98 1.92 -16.93
C THR A 221 -27.61 0.88 -17.85
#